data_9cc3d0263d302eb60cea19c9e7fc0bf1
#
_entry.id   9cc3d0263d302eb60cea19c9e7fc0bf1
#
_cell.length_a   1.000
_cell.length_b   1.000
_cell.length_c   1.000
_cell.angle_alpha   90.00
_cell.angle_beta   90.00
_cell.angle_gamma   90.00
#
_symmetry.space_group_name_H-M   'P 1'
#
loop_
_entity.id
_entity.type
_entity.pdbx_description
1 polymer ?
#
loop_
_entity_poly.entity_id
_entity_poly.type
_entity_poly.pdbx_seq_one_letter_code
_entity_poly.pdbx_strand_id
1 'polypeptide(L)'
;MKRQRDILVIDDEPTITQAVVKICGAEGMEVTAAASGAEALRCLDHHEFRLALCDIMMHDIDGFEFLEELARKGIPMPVIMMTGYSTMENAIRSLTSTGTIDYISKPFTADELLTVVERSLRCSQLLDEADSASISHHDSLSYVPCPSNYHQLGYVSWALMEDEGTAKIGVSDLFLKAAEGIREFELSLPGEDLLQGASCAVAKSSNGAMHSIMCPLSGRILDINANAQSNPSLVERDPYFRGWLYRILPSNPASDLRWLSQ
;
A
#
# COMPACT_ATOMS: atom_id res chain seq x y z
N MET A 1 21.19 -23.10 4.11
CA MET A 1 20.71 -21.82 3.56
C MET A 1 19.39 -22.08 2.86
N LYS A 2 18.36 -21.31 3.17
CA LYS A 2 17.07 -21.36 2.44
C LYS A 2 17.29 -20.80 1.04
N ARG A 3 16.57 -21.32 0.04
CA ARG A 3 16.62 -20.77 -1.33
C ARG A 3 15.69 -19.55 -1.38
N GLN A 4 16.21 -18.43 -1.83
CA GLN A 4 15.43 -17.22 -2.03
C GLN A 4 14.58 -17.35 -3.28
N ARG A 5 13.30 -16.98 -3.18
CA ARG A 5 12.32 -16.87 -4.26
C ARG A 5 11.70 -15.48 -4.26
N ASP A 6 11.05 -15.10 -5.35
CA ASP A 6 10.51 -13.74 -5.43
C ASP A 6 9.17 -13.63 -4.70
N ILE A 7 8.19 -14.48 -5.05
CA ILE A 7 6.81 -14.31 -4.62
C ILE A 7 6.23 -15.62 -4.05
N LEU A 8 5.51 -15.50 -2.93
CA LEU A 8 4.61 -16.51 -2.40
C LEU A 8 3.16 -16.04 -2.61
N VAL A 9 2.39 -16.75 -3.44
CA VAL A 9 0.95 -16.49 -3.58
C VAL A 9 0.15 -17.49 -2.76
N ILE A 10 -0.79 -16.99 -1.96
CA ILE A 10 -1.58 -17.76 -0.99
C ILE A 10 -3.06 -17.49 -1.25
N ASP A 11 -3.76 -18.49 -1.77
CA ASP A 11 -5.17 -18.35 -2.15
C ASP A 11 -5.77 -19.73 -2.33
N ASP A 12 -6.94 -20.00 -1.77
CA ASP A 12 -7.64 -21.30 -1.91
C ASP A 12 -8.36 -21.46 -3.26
N GLU A 13 -8.43 -20.38 -4.06
CA GLU A 13 -8.91 -20.42 -5.43
C GLU A 13 -7.77 -20.72 -6.43
N PRO A 14 -7.72 -21.94 -7.05
CA PRO A 14 -6.67 -22.31 -8.00
C PRO A 14 -6.60 -21.39 -9.23
N THR A 15 -7.72 -20.76 -9.61
CA THR A 15 -7.78 -19.82 -10.72
C THR A 15 -6.97 -18.55 -10.44
N ILE A 16 -6.98 -18.05 -9.20
CA ILE A 16 -6.24 -16.87 -8.77
C ILE A 16 -4.76 -17.19 -8.68
N THR A 17 -4.39 -18.29 -7.98
CA THR A 17 -2.97 -18.67 -7.85
C THR A 17 -2.33 -18.93 -9.21
N GLN A 18 -3.02 -19.61 -10.14
CA GLN A 18 -2.53 -19.82 -11.51
C GLN A 18 -2.39 -18.50 -12.31
N ALA A 19 -3.33 -17.57 -12.14
CA ALA A 19 -3.25 -16.26 -12.78
C ALA A 19 -2.01 -15.48 -12.29
N VAL A 20 -1.78 -15.41 -10.98
CA VAL A 20 -0.61 -14.76 -10.38
C VAL A 20 0.69 -15.40 -10.86
N VAL A 21 0.78 -16.75 -10.82
CA VAL A 21 1.95 -17.49 -11.31
C VAL A 21 2.24 -17.18 -12.78
N LYS A 22 1.20 -17.14 -13.62
CA LYS A 22 1.36 -16.85 -15.05
C LYS A 22 1.78 -15.40 -15.31
N ILE A 23 1.12 -14.45 -14.66
CA ILE A 23 1.37 -13.01 -14.87
C ILE A 23 2.76 -12.66 -14.37
N CYS A 24 3.09 -12.92 -13.12
CA CYS A 24 4.39 -12.60 -12.54
C CYS A 24 5.54 -13.44 -13.15
N GLY A 25 5.24 -14.70 -13.51
CA GLY A 25 6.21 -15.57 -14.20
C GLY A 25 6.57 -15.09 -15.61
N ALA A 26 5.66 -14.41 -16.32
CA ALA A 26 5.94 -13.78 -17.61
C ALA A 26 6.96 -12.64 -17.50
N GLU A 27 7.01 -11.96 -16.35
CA GLU A 27 8.00 -10.92 -16.01
C GLU A 27 9.30 -11.50 -15.40
N GLY A 28 9.45 -12.82 -15.41
CA GLY A 28 10.67 -13.52 -14.94
C GLY A 28 10.75 -13.73 -13.44
N MET A 29 9.67 -13.48 -12.68
CA MET A 29 9.63 -13.69 -11.23
C MET A 29 9.41 -15.17 -10.88
N GLU A 30 10.14 -15.70 -9.90
CA GLU A 30 9.95 -17.06 -9.39
C GLU A 30 8.80 -17.07 -8.36
N VAL A 31 7.64 -17.60 -8.76
CA VAL A 31 6.42 -17.65 -7.93
C VAL A 31 6.20 -19.05 -7.36
N THR A 32 5.90 -19.12 -6.06
CA THR A 32 5.43 -20.34 -5.38
C THR A 32 3.97 -20.14 -4.99
N ALA A 33 3.12 -21.10 -5.32
CA ALA A 33 1.72 -21.10 -4.92
C ALA A 33 1.50 -21.98 -3.69
N ALA A 34 0.63 -21.52 -2.79
CA ALA A 34 0.11 -22.25 -1.64
C ALA A 34 -1.41 -22.11 -1.63
N ALA A 35 -2.12 -23.23 -1.44
CA ALA A 35 -3.59 -23.27 -1.42
C ALA A 35 -4.18 -22.98 -0.03
N SER A 36 -3.36 -22.68 0.97
CA SER A 36 -3.80 -22.30 2.33
C SER A 36 -2.69 -21.63 3.11
N GLY A 37 -3.05 -20.92 4.19
CA GLY A 37 -2.09 -20.32 5.12
C GLY A 37 -1.17 -21.37 5.75
N ALA A 38 -1.70 -22.55 6.08
CA ALA A 38 -0.90 -23.66 6.62
C ALA A 38 0.14 -24.18 5.63
N GLU A 39 -0.20 -24.26 4.34
CA GLU A 39 0.76 -24.63 3.29
C GLU A 39 1.83 -23.56 3.11
N ALA A 40 1.43 -22.28 3.09
CA ALA A 40 2.33 -21.15 3.00
C ALA A 40 3.37 -21.16 4.14
N LEU A 41 2.94 -21.41 5.37
CA LEU A 41 3.85 -21.51 6.52
C LEU A 41 4.87 -22.64 6.35
N ARG A 42 4.46 -23.79 5.78
CA ARG A 42 5.42 -24.88 5.45
C ARG A 42 6.41 -24.48 4.36
N CYS A 43 5.97 -23.70 3.36
CA CYS A 43 6.88 -23.18 2.33
C CYS A 43 7.97 -22.30 2.95
N LEU A 44 7.62 -21.47 3.94
CA LEU A 44 8.54 -20.59 4.67
C LEU A 44 9.58 -21.35 5.52
N ASP A 45 9.33 -22.60 5.89
CA ASP A 45 10.33 -23.42 6.57
C ASP A 45 11.52 -23.79 5.66
N HIS A 46 11.31 -23.79 4.34
CA HIS A 46 12.29 -24.24 3.34
C HIS A 46 12.80 -23.12 2.43
N HIS A 47 12.03 -22.05 2.25
CA HIS A 47 12.31 -20.95 1.33
C HIS A 47 12.19 -19.59 2.04
N GLU A 48 12.88 -18.59 1.51
CA GLU A 48 12.68 -17.17 1.82
C GLU A 48 12.02 -16.52 0.60
N PHE A 49 11.09 -15.60 0.85
CA PHE A 49 10.39 -14.87 -0.19
C PHE A 49 10.58 -13.38 0.01
N ARG A 50 10.64 -12.64 -1.09
CA ARG A 50 10.76 -11.18 -1.08
C ARG A 50 9.40 -10.52 -0.81
N LEU A 51 8.30 -11.20 -1.18
CA LEU A 51 6.94 -10.68 -1.08
C LEU A 51 5.95 -11.84 -1.00
N ALA A 52 4.85 -11.66 -0.25
CA ALA A 52 3.69 -12.52 -0.35
C ALA A 52 2.48 -11.77 -0.91
N LEU A 53 1.65 -12.47 -1.70
CA LEU A 53 0.28 -12.08 -2.01
C LEU A 53 -0.64 -13.05 -1.25
N CYS A 54 -1.48 -12.54 -0.37
CA CYS A 54 -2.30 -13.37 0.50
C CYS A 54 -3.77 -12.99 0.40
N ASP A 55 -4.63 -13.97 0.09
CA ASP A 55 -6.07 -13.76 0.20
C ASP A 55 -6.47 -13.53 1.66
N ILE A 56 -7.42 -12.60 1.88
CA ILE A 56 -7.98 -12.36 3.20
C ILE A 56 -8.87 -13.52 3.63
N MET A 57 -9.69 -14.02 2.71
CA MET A 57 -10.76 -14.97 3.01
C MET A 57 -10.38 -16.40 2.60
N MET A 58 -9.70 -17.12 3.47
CA MET A 58 -9.35 -18.52 3.28
C MET A 58 -10.01 -19.41 4.33
N HIS A 59 -10.17 -20.71 4.03
CA HIS A 59 -10.95 -21.63 4.86
C HIS A 59 -10.28 -22.01 6.19
N ASP A 60 -8.94 -22.10 6.25
CA ASP A 60 -8.22 -22.60 7.44
C ASP A 60 -7.70 -21.45 8.31
N ILE A 61 -6.65 -20.81 7.82
CA ILE A 61 -6.00 -19.66 8.42
C ILE A 61 -6.30 -18.49 7.50
N ASP A 62 -7.04 -17.49 7.98
CA ASP A 62 -7.33 -16.30 7.16
C ASP A 62 -6.06 -15.45 6.96
N GLY A 63 -6.13 -14.47 6.05
CA GLY A 63 -4.97 -13.65 5.71
C GLY A 63 -4.47 -12.83 6.90
N PHE A 64 -5.32 -12.41 7.83
CA PHE A 64 -4.91 -11.67 9.01
C PHE A 64 -4.25 -12.58 10.05
N GLU A 65 -4.80 -13.79 10.25
CA GLU A 65 -4.17 -14.81 11.09
C GLU A 65 -2.79 -15.22 10.53
N PHE A 66 -2.65 -15.27 9.20
CA PHE A 66 -1.35 -15.51 8.56
C PHE A 66 -0.34 -14.40 8.87
N LEU A 67 -0.74 -13.12 8.84
CA LEU A 67 0.11 -11.99 9.25
C LEU A 67 0.54 -12.11 10.73
N GLU A 68 -0.37 -12.49 11.63
CA GLU A 68 -0.07 -12.71 13.04
C GLU A 68 0.96 -13.83 13.22
N GLU A 69 0.84 -14.92 12.46
CA GLU A 69 1.81 -16.03 12.47
C GLU A 69 3.19 -15.61 11.96
N LEU A 70 3.26 -14.78 10.91
CA LEU A 70 4.54 -14.20 10.43
C LEU A 70 5.20 -13.37 11.54
N ALA A 71 4.44 -12.48 12.18
CA ALA A 71 4.92 -11.64 13.26
C ALA A 71 5.40 -12.50 14.46
N ARG A 72 4.64 -13.53 14.85
CA ARG A 72 5.01 -14.45 15.93
C ARG A 72 6.29 -15.23 15.63
N LYS A 73 6.51 -15.59 14.38
CA LYS A 73 7.74 -16.28 13.91
C LYS A 73 8.92 -15.35 13.68
N GLY A 74 8.71 -14.03 13.74
CA GLY A 74 9.74 -13.02 13.44
C GLY A 74 10.18 -13.05 11.99
N ILE A 75 9.27 -13.33 11.05
CA ILE A 75 9.54 -13.36 9.60
C ILE A 75 9.18 -11.99 9.01
N PRO A 76 10.16 -11.13 8.65
CA PRO A 76 9.92 -9.78 8.15
C PRO A 76 9.60 -9.78 6.64
N MET A 77 8.60 -10.54 6.23
CA MET A 77 8.20 -10.62 4.83
C MET A 77 7.03 -9.65 4.57
N PRO A 78 7.16 -8.71 3.63
CA PRO A 78 6.07 -7.83 3.24
C PRO A 78 4.94 -8.62 2.57
N VAL A 79 3.69 -8.23 2.86
CA VAL A 79 2.50 -8.91 2.35
C VAL A 79 1.60 -7.92 1.61
N ILE A 80 1.18 -8.26 0.40
CA ILE A 80 0.05 -7.65 -0.31
C ILE A 80 -1.20 -8.46 0.05
N MET A 81 -2.20 -7.79 0.61
CA MET A 81 -3.48 -8.45 0.88
C MET A 81 -4.36 -8.43 -0.35
N MET A 82 -4.92 -9.58 -0.72
CA MET A 82 -5.89 -9.73 -1.82
C MET A 82 -7.30 -9.91 -1.24
N THR A 83 -8.32 -9.32 -1.84
CA THR A 83 -9.70 -9.54 -1.38
C THR A 83 -10.73 -9.49 -2.51
N GLY A 84 -11.64 -10.46 -2.51
CA GLY A 84 -12.84 -10.46 -3.37
C GLY A 84 -14.01 -9.68 -2.78
N TYR A 85 -13.97 -9.40 -1.48
CA TYR A 85 -14.97 -8.62 -0.76
C TYR A 85 -14.35 -7.30 -0.34
N SER A 86 -14.39 -6.32 -1.24
CA SER A 86 -13.89 -4.97 -0.97
C SER A 86 -14.85 -4.20 -0.05
N THR A 87 -15.04 -4.71 1.18
CA THR A 87 -15.58 -3.84 2.22
C THR A 87 -14.50 -2.83 2.57
N MET A 88 -14.88 -1.56 2.74
CA MET A 88 -13.94 -0.52 3.16
C MET A 88 -13.19 -0.91 4.44
N GLU A 89 -13.84 -1.60 5.35
CA GLU A 89 -13.25 -2.08 6.60
C GLU A 89 -12.09 -3.06 6.34
N ASN A 90 -12.24 -4.01 5.41
CA ASN A 90 -11.17 -4.94 5.06
C ASN A 90 -9.98 -4.25 4.37
N ALA A 91 -10.23 -3.27 3.50
CA ALA A 91 -9.17 -2.51 2.86
C ALA A 91 -8.36 -1.69 3.89
N ILE A 92 -9.06 -1.00 4.80
CA ILE A 92 -8.43 -0.22 5.87
C ILE A 92 -7.64 -1.15 6.81
N ARG A 93 -8.27 -2.22 7.30
CA ARG A 93 -7.61 -3.20 8.18
C ARG A 93 -6.36 -3.79 7.50
N SER A 94 -6.44 -4.11 6.20
CA SER A 94 -5.28 -4.60 5.45
C SER A 94 -4.13 -3.60 5.48
N LEU A 95 -4.37 -2.36 5.09
CA LEU A 95 -3.34 -1.32 5.02
C LEU A 95 -2.76 -0.92 6.38
N THR A 96 -3.49 -1.14 7.47
CA THR A 96 -3.05 -0.79 8.83
C THR A 96 -2.51 -1.97 9.62
N SER A 97 -2.59 -3.19 9.09
CA SER A 97 -2.04 -4.39 9.73
C SER A 97 -0.52 -4.45 9.62
N THR A 98 0.15 -4.79 10.70
CA THR A 98 1.61 -4.98 10.73
C THR A 98 2.04 -6.03 9.71
N GLY A 99 3.04 -5.71 8.89
CA GLY A 99 3.57 -6.60 7.84
C GLY A 99 2.86 -6.45 6.49
N THR A 100 1.73 -5.74 6.42
CA THR A 100 1.11 -5.41 5.13
C THR A 100 1.79 -4.21 4.51
N ILE A 101 2.14 -4.34 3.23
CA ILE A 101 2.76 -3.27 2.46
C ILE A 101 1.79 -2.63 1.48
N ASP A 102 0.84 -3.40 0.96
CA ASP A 102 -0.14 -2.95 -0.01
C ASP A 102 -1.39 -3.86 -0.02
N TYR A 103 -2.33 -3.53 -0.89
CA TYR A 103 -3.59 -4.22 -1.02
C TYR A 103 -4.06 -4.19 -2.48
N ILE A 104 -4.74 -5.27 -2.92
CA ILE A 104 -5.36 -5.36 -4.25
C ILE A 104 -6.74 -6.01 -4.16
N SER A 105 -7.73 -5.45 -4.86
CA SER A 105 -9.08 -6.03 -4.94
C SER A 105 -9.19 -7.04 -6.09
N LYS A 106 -9.89 -8.14 -5.85
CA LYS A 106 -10.29 -9.10 -6.88
C LYS A 106 -11.67 -8.70 -7.47
N PRO A 107 -11.89 -8.83 -8.79
CA PRO A 107 -10.94 -9.25 -9.82
C PRO A 107 -9.95 -8.14 -10.19
N PHE A 108 -8.73 -8.50 -10.55
CA PHE A 108 -7.68 -7.59 -11.01
C PHE A 108 -7.20 -7.94 -12.42
N THR A 109 -6.71 -6.95 -13.14
CA THR A 109 -6.02 -7.13 -14.42
C THR A 109 -4.54 -7.47 -14.22
N ALA A 110 -3.87 -7.92 -15.28
CA ALA A 110 -2.43 -8.17 -15.23
C ALA A 110 -1.64 -6.89 -14.89
N ASP A 111 -2.01 -5.77 -15.50
CA ASP A 111 -1.34 -4.49 -15.29
C ASP A 111 -1.52 -3.97 -13.85
N GLU A 112 -2.71 -4.12 -13.27
CA GLU A 112 -2.97 -3.76 -11.87
C GLU A 112 -2.13 -4.61 -10.92
N LEU A 113 -2.10 -5.94 -11.13
CA LEU A 113 -1.31 -6.85 -10.31
C LEU A 113 0.19 -6.50 -10.38
N LEU A 114 0.74 -6.35 -11.58
CA LEU A 114 2.16 -6.03 -11.77
C LEU A 114 2.50 -4.67 -11.16
N THR A 115 1.65 -3.66 -11.34
CA THR A 115 1.83 -2.34 -10.75
C THR A 115 1.95 -2.40 -9.22
N VAL A 116 1.05 -3.16 -8.56
CA VAL A 116 1.07 -3.30 -7.10
C VAL A 116 2.28 -4.12 -6.65
N VAL A 117 2.61 -5.22 -7.32
CA VAL A 117 3.76 -6.08 -6.99
C VAL A 117 5.08 -5.31 -7.11
N GLU A 118 5.31 -4.62 -8.23
CA GLU A 118 6.53 -3.84 -8.45
C GLU A 118 6.68 -2.72 -7.43
N ARG A 119 5.60 -1.96 -7.18
CA ARG A 119 5.58 -0.91 -6.16
C ARG A 119 5.90 -1.47 -4.77
N SER A 120 5.30 -2.59 -4.39
CA SER A 120 5.52 -3.22 -3.10
C SER A 120 6.96 -3.73 -2.92
N LEU A 121 7.55 -4.32 -3.94
CA LEU A 121 8.95 -4.74 -3.92
C LEU A 121 9.90 -3.55 -3.74
N ARG A 122 9.64 -2.43 -4.43
CA ARG A 122 10.44 -1.19 -4.26
C ARG A 122 10.23 -0.56 -2.89
N CYS A 123 9.00 -0.52 -2.40
CA CYS A 123 8.67 -0.01 -1.07
C CYS A 123 9.43 -0.81 0.01
N SER A 124 9.42 -2.15 -0.06
CA SER A 124 10.19 -3.00 0.84
C SER A 124 11.69 -2.71 0.78
N GLN A 125 12.24 -2.56 -0.41
CA GLN A 125 13.65 -2.23 -0.58
C GLN A 125 14.01 -0.87 0.06
N LEU A 126 13.18 0.16 -0.13
CA LEU A 126 13.41 1.49 0.45
C LEU A 126 13.35 1.45 1.99
N LEU A 127 12.46 0.63 2.57
CA LEU A 127 12.38 0.41 4.00
C LEU A 127 13.64 -0.27 4.54
N ASP A 128 14.12 -1.34 3.89
CA ASP A 128 15.34 -2.06 4.27
C ASP A 128 16.59 -1.16 4.19
N GLU A 129 16.67 -0.30 3.16
CA GLU A 129 17.75 0.70 3.01
C GLU A 129 17.72 1.72 4.14
N ALA A 130 16.54 2.22 4.54
CA ALA A 130 16.38 3.18 5.62
C ALA A 130 16.78 2.57 6.98
N ASP A 131 16.39 1.33 7.25
CA ASP A 131 16.79 0.62 8.47
C ASP A 131 18.31 0.41 8.52
N SER A 132 18.91 0.04 7.40
CA SER A 132 20.36 -0.14 7.28
C SER A 132 21.14 1.18 7.44
N ALA A 133 20.63 2.29 6.89
CA ALA A 133 21.22 3.63 7.03
C ALA A 133 21.18 4.13 8.47
N SER A 134 20.09 3.86 9.19
CA SER A 134 19.93 4.21 10.61
C SER A 134 20.98 3.53 11.50
N ILE A 135 21.38 2.31 11.15
CA ILE A 135 22.42 1.56 11.87
C ILE A 135 23.85 2.10 11.55
N SER A 136 24.07 2.58 10.34
CA SER A 136 25.39 3.00 9.86
C SER A 136 25.73 4.48 10.00
N HIS A 137 24.84 5.30 10.60
CA HIS A 137 24.98 6.77 10.71
C HIS A 137 25.20 7.49 9.37
N HIS A 138 24.73 6.95 8.26
CA HIS A 138 24.71 7.65 6.99
C HIS A 138 23.46 8.53 6.88
N ASP A 139 23.63 9.83 6.73
CA ASP A 139 22.61 10.89 6.74
C ASP A 139 21.67 10.93 5.52
N SER A 140 21.63 9.91 4.68
CA SER A 140 20.76 9.91 3.49
C SER A 140 19.69 8.83 3.58
N LEU A 141 18.54 9.18 4.12
CA LEU A 141 17.33 8.34 4.01
C LEU A 141 16.89 8.29 2.53
N SER A 142 16.51 7.11 2.07
CA SER A 142 16.00 6.90 0.71
C SER A 142 14.66 7.61 0.49
N TYR A 143 13.93 7.93 1.56
CA TYR A 143 12.67 8.69 1.56
C TYR A 143 12.53 9.54 2.83
N VAL A 144 11.61 10.52 2.80
CA VAL A 144 11.29 11.39 3.93
C VAL A 144 10.15 10.76 4.74
N PRO A 145 10.37 10.39 6.02
CA PRO A 145 9.29 9.86 6.88
C PRO A 145 8.15 10.86 7.03
N CYS A 146 6.94 10.34 7.23
CA CYS A 146 5.79 11.16 7.52
C CYS A 146 5.97 11.88 8.87
N PRO A 147 5.68 13.20 8.96
CA PRO A 147 5.79 13.92 10.23
C PRO A 147 4.87 13.36 11.31
N SER A 148 5.30 13.35 12.56
CA SER A 148 4.63 12.70 13.69
C SER A 148 3.26 13.29 14.06
N ASN A 149 2.90 14.45 13.56
CA ASN A 149 1.58 15.07 13.75
C ASN A 149 0.60 14.75 12.60
N TYR A 150 0.99 13.91 11.67
CA TYR A 150 0.16 13.41 10.59
C TYR A 150 -0.35 12.01 10.93
N HIS A 151 -1.49 11.65 10.36
CA HIS A 151 -2.07 10.32 10.46
C HIS A 151 -1.91 9.60 9.13
N GLN A 152 -1.46 8.35 9.13
CA GLN A 152 -1.15 7.60 7.92
C GLN A 152 -2.10 6.42 7.71
N LEU A 153 -2.52 6.21 6.47
CA LEU A 153 -3.16 4.96 6.04
C LEU A 153 -2.10 4.08 5.36
N GLY A 154 -1.52 3.18 6.14
CA GLY A 154 -0.39 2.36 5.69
C GLY A 154 0.76 3.21 5.19
N TYR A 155 1.40 2.77 4.12
CA TYR A 155 2.48 3.50 3.44
C TYR A 155 1.98 4.37 2.28
N VAL A 156 0.67 4.49 2.07
CA VAL A 156 0.08 5.09 0.86
C VAL A 156 -0.18 6.58 1.04
N SER A 157 -0.98 6.95 2.02
CA SER A 157 -1.49 8.31 2.15
C SER A 157 -1.48 8.81 3.58
N TRP A 158 -1.61 10.11 3.71
CA TRP A 158 -1.63 10.78 5.00
C TRP A 158 -2.77 11.78 5.12
N ALA A 159 -3.16 12.08 6.36
CA ALA A 159 -4.09 13.14 6.72
C ALA A 159 -3.48 14.05 7.80
N LEU A 160 -3.70 15.35 7.66
CA LEU A 160 -3.35 16.36 8.65
C LEU A 160 -4.62 17.10 9.05
N MET A 161 -5.04 16.94 10.31
CA MET A 161 -6.15 17.72 10.86
C MET A 161 -5.74 19.19 11.04
N GLU A 162 -6.59 20.13 10.60
CA GLU A 162 -6.40 21.56 10.74
C GLU A 162 -7.27 22.10 11.91
N ASP A 163 -6.88 23.22 12.51
CA ASP A 163 -7.53 23.80 13.69
C ASP A 163 -9.01 24.14 13.48
N GLU A 164 -9.42 24.41 12.23
CA GLU A 164 -10.79 24.74 11.86
C GLU A 164 -11.71 23.50 11.66
N GLY A 165 -11.21 22.29 11.97
CA GLY A 165 -11.94 21.04 11.80
C GLY A 165 -11.93 20.48 10.37
N THR A 166 -11.20 21.11 9.47
CA THR A 166 -10.87 20.58 8.14
C THR A 166 -9.67 19.66 8.20
N ALA A 167 -9.40 18.91 7.12
CA ALA A 167 -8.20 18.11 7.01
C ALA A 167 -7.57 18.26 5.62
N LYS A 168 -6.24 18.23 5.57
CA LYS A 168 -5.50 18.01 4.32
C LYS A 168 -5.20 16.54 4.15
N ILE A 169 -5.27 16.08 2.90
CA ILE A 169 -4.94 14.71 2.49
C ILE A 169 -3.85 14.79 1.43
N GLY A 170 -2.87 13.91 1.52
CA GLY A 170 -1.81 13.77 0.53
C GLY A 170 -1.24 12.35 0.47
N VAL A 171 -0.17 12.20 -0.28
CA VAL A 171 0.51 10.93 -0.56
C VAL A 171 1.82 10.89 0.20
N SER A 172 2.21 9.74 0.74
CA SER A 172 3.48 9.58 1.45
C SER A 172 4.67 9.64 0.48
N ASP A 173 5.82 10.12 0.94
CA ASP A 173 7.03 10.15 0.14
C ASP A 173 7.49 8.73 -0.24
N LEU A 174 7.33 7.78 0.67
CA LEU A 174 7.65 6.37 0.40
C LEU A 174 6.85 5.81 -0.79
N PHE A 175 5.53 6.07 -0.82
CA PHE A 175 4.69 5.66 -1.95
C PHE A 175 5.15 6.31 -3.26
N LEU A 176 5.41 7.63 -3.25
CA LEU A 176 5.86 8.37 -4.42
C LEU A 176 7.20 7.84 -4.97
N LYS A 177 8.15 7.53 -4.08
CA LYS A 177 9.44 6.93 -4.44
C LYS A 177 9.27 5.52 -5.01
N ALA A 178 8.37 4.72 -4.43
CA ALA A 178 8.10 3.37 -4.91
C ALA A 178 7.33 3.35 -6.24
N ALA A 179 6.46 4.33 -6.49
CA ALA A 179 5.70 4.46 -7.74
C ALA A 179 6.51 5.04 -8.92
N GLU A 180 7.59 5.76 -8.64
CA GLU A 180 8.57 6.38 -9.56
C GLU A 180 7.99 7.29 -10.68
N GLY A 181 8.44 8.53 -10.67
CA GLY A 181 8.26 9.45 -11.78
C GLY A 181 6.80 9.77 -12.10
N ILE A 182 6.05 10.22 -11.10
CA ILE A 182 4.64 10.60 -11.29
C ILE A 182 4.54 11.81 -12.23
N ARG A 183 3.72 11.68 -13.27
CA ARG A 183 3.47 12.72 -14.27
C ARG A 183 2.11 13.39 -14.16
N GLU A 184 1.14 12.71 -13.58
CA GLU A 184 -0.23 13.17 -13.50
C GLU A 184 -0.92 12.63 -12.26
N PHE A 185 -1.79 13.46 -11.66
CA PHE A 185 -2.77 13.03 -10.67
C PHE A 185 -4.17 13.22 -11.24
N GLU A 186 -4.93 12.14 -11.34
CA GLU A 186 -6.37 12.20 -11.55
C GLU A 186 -7.04 12.38 -10.20
N LEU A 187 -7.68 13.54 -10.01
CA LEU A 187 -8.29 13.95 -8.75
C LEU A 187 -9.81 14.01 -8.89
N SER A 188 -10.52 13.64 -7.82
CA SER A 188 -11.95 13.92 -7.65
C SER A 188 -12.23 15.41 -7.52
N LEU A 189 -13.46 15.83 -7.84
CA LEU A 189 -13.81 17.26 -7.90
C LEU A 189 -14.28 17.81 -6.54
N PRO A 190 -14.13 19.13 -6.29
CA PRO A 190 -14.72 19.78 -5.13
C PRO A 190 -16.23 19.54 -5.05
N GLY A 191 -16.73 19.24 -3.85
CA GLY A 191 -18.12 18.90 -3.59
C GLY A 191 -18.44 17.41 -3.63
N GLU A 192 -17.53 16.56 -4.14
CA GLU A 192 -17.66 15.11 -4.06
C GLU A 192 -17.33 14.60 -2.66
N ASP A 193 -17.92 13.46 -2.29
CA ASP A 193 -17.68 12.80 -1.02
C ASP A 193 -16.64 11.69 -1.20
N LEU A 194 -15.63 11.71 -0.33
CA LEU A 194 -14.61 10.68 -0.22
C LEU A 194 -14.96 9.70 0.91
N LEU A 195 -14.56 8.45 0.75
CA LEU A 195 -14.75 7.41 1.75
C LEU A 195 -13.39 6.82 2.14
N GLN A 196 -13.12 6.70 3.44
CA GLN A 196 -11.91 6.10 3.97
C GLN A 196 -11.70 4.70 3.40
N GLY A 197 -10.49 4.36 2.95
CA GLY A 197 -10.17 3.07 2.35
C GLY A 197 -10.62 2.87 0.90
N ALA A 198 -11.40 3.82 0.33
CA ALA A 198 -11.67 3.83 -1.12
C ALA A 198 -10.56 4.58 -1.87
N SER A 199 -10.43 4.33 -3.18
CA SER A 199 -9.54 5.14 -4.02
C SER A 199 -10.07 6.56 -4.12
N CYS A 200 -9.25 7.56 -3.76
CA CYS A 200 -9.60 8.98 -3.87
C CYS A 200 -8.87 9.68 -5.01
N ALA A 201 -7.80 9.11 -5.50
CA ALA A 201 -7.03 9.64 -6.61
C ALA A 201 -6.27 8.52 -7.34
N VAL A 202 -5.82 8.81 -8.55
CA VAL A 202 -4.90 7.93 -9.28
C VAL A 202 -3.65 8.72 -9.65
N ALA A 203 -2.48 8.19 -9.28
CA ALA A 203 -1.20 8.72 -9.74
C ALA A 203 -0.75 7.92 -10.97
N LYS A 204 -0.46 8.62 -12.07
CA LYS A 204 0.08 8.02 -13.30
C LYS A 204 1.57 8.25 -13.40
N SER A 205 2.33 7.19 -13.48
CA SER A 205 3.78 7.25 -13.64
C SER A 205 4.21 7.32 -15.11
N SER A 206 5.50 7.60 -15.30
CA SER A 206 6.08 7.85 -16.64
C SER A 206 6.09 6.63 -17.55
N ASN A 207 6.06 5.43 -16.99
CA ASN A 207 5.94 4.16 -17.70
C ASN A 207 4.49 3.78 -18.04
N GLY A 208 3.51 4.62 -17.65
CA GLY A 208 2.08 4.40 -17.89
C GLY A 208 1.37 3.61 -16.79
N ALA A 209 2.06 3.21 -15.71
CA ALA A 209 1.43 2.53 -14.59
C ALA A 209 0.47 3.48 -13.84
N MET A 210 -0.66 2.93 -13.40
CA MET A 210 -1.72 3.64 -12.68
C MET A 210 -1.75 3.17 -11.23
N HIS A 211 -1.43 4.07 -10.30
CA HIS A 211 -1.34 3.79 -8.88
C HIS A 211 -2.54 4.40 -8.15
N SER A 212 -3.44 3.56 -7.65
CA SER A 212 -4.56 4.02 -6.81
C SER A 212 -4.06 4.55 -5.47
N ILE A 213 -4.57 5.71 -5.06
CA ILE A 213 -4.29 6.34 -3.77
C ILE A 213 -5.52 6.16 -2.90
N MET A 214 -5.36 5.42 -1.81
CA MET A 214 -6.44 5.16 -0.85
C MET A 214 -6.66 6.37 0.05
N CYS A 215 -7.94 6.70 0.29
CA CYS A 215 -8.34 7.83 1.09
C CYS A 215 -8.14 7.56 2.59
N PRO A 216 -7.41 8.41 3.33
CA PRO A 216 -7.20 8.20 4.76
C PRO A 216 -8.38 8.63 5.63
N LEU A 217 -9.26 9.52 5.16
CA LEU A 217 -10.42 10.03 5.90
C LEU A 217 -11.66 10.15 5.01
N SER A 218 -12.82 9.79 5.53
CA SER A 218 -14.11 10.09 4.89
C SER A 218 -14.46 11.56 5.05
N GLY A 219 -14.99 12.19 3.99
CA GLY A 219 -15.39 13.59 4.03
C GLY A 219 -15.71 14.19 2.68
N ARG A 220 -16.19 15.42 2.69
CA ARG A 220 -16.49 16.18 1.47
C ARG A 220 -15.31 17.01 1.03
N ILE A 221 -14.94 16.93 -0.24
CA ILE A 221 -13.89 17.75 -0.83
C ILE A 221 -14.32 19.22 -0.83
N LEU A 222 -13.54 20.06 -0.14
CA LEU A 222 -13.70 21.51 -0.14
C LEU A 222 -12.86 22.17 -1.23
N ASP A 223 -11.64 21.67 -1.41
CA ASP A 223 -10.68 22.22 -2.35
C ASP A 223 -9.69 21.18 -2.83
N ILE A 224 -9.14 21.38 -4.02
CA ILE A 224 -8.05 20.59 -4.61
C ILE A 224 -6.80 21.46 -4.75
N ASN A 225 -5.64 20.87 -4.59
CA ASN A 225 -4.39 21.58 -4.80
C ASN A 225 -4.09 21.75 -6.29
N ALA A 226 -4.48 22.87 -6.86
CA ALA A 226 -4.25 23.17 -8.28
C ALA A 226 -2.74 23.15 -8.66
N ASN A 227 -1.84 23.47 -7.71
CA ASN A 227 -0.41 23.38 -7.95
C ASN A 227 0.08 21.94 -8.03
N ALA A 228 -0.45 21.02 -7.22
CA ALA A 228 -0.13 19.60 -7.31
C ALA A 228 -0.65 18.98 -8.62
N GLN A 229 -1.86 19.38 -9.04
CA GLN A 229 -2.45 18.92 -10.29
C GLN A 229 -1.68 19.41 -11.53
N SER A 230 -1.29 20.69 -11.55
CA SER A 230 -0.55 21.27 -12.69
C SER A 230 0.95 20.92 -12.71
N ASN A 231 1.52 20.60 -11.56
CA ASN A 231 2.94 20.29 -11.40
C ASN A 231 3.14 19.11 -10.42
N PRO A 232 2.96 17.86 -10.86
CA PRO A 232 3.12 16.67 -10.02
C PRO A 232 4.48 16.57 -9.34
N SER A 233 5.55 17.11 -9.93
CA SER A 233 6.89 17.11 -9.33
C SER A 233 6.96 17.95 -8.03
N LEU A 234 5.98 18.83 -7.77
CA LEU A 234 5.85 19.51 -6.50
C LEU A 234 5.52 18.52 -5.38
N VAL A 235 4.63 17.55 -5.66
CA VAL A 235 4.24 16.51 -4.68
C VAL A 235 5.43 15.62 -4.34
N GLU A 236 6.23 15.23 -5.34
CA GLU A 236 7.43 14.42 -5.14
C GLU A 236 8.54 15.13 -4.34
N ARG A 237 8.64 16.48 -4.46
CA ARG A 237 9.67 17.28 -3.76
C ARG A 237 9.29 17.67 -2.35
N ASP A 238 8.00 17.86 -2.12
CA ASP A 238 7.48 18.36 -0.84
C ASP A 238 6.11 17.72 -0.56
N PRO A 239 6.07 16.40 -0.29
CA PRO A 239 4.83 15.64 -0.18
C PRO A 239 3.97 16.07 1.02
N TYR A 240 4.58 16.57 2.10
CA TYR A 240 3.87 16.78 3.37
C TYR A 240 3.40 18.24 3.59
N PHE A 241 4.04 19.24 2.99
CA PHE A 241 3.65 20.65 3.22
C PHE A 241 2.93 21.25 2.03
N ARG A 242 3.53 21.22 0.84
CA ARG A 242 2.98 21.81 -0.38
C ARG A 242 2.29 20.82 -1.30
N GLY A 243 2.59 19.53 -1.15
CA GLY A 243 2.13 18.44 -2.00
C GLY A 243 0.82 17.78 -1.54
N TRP A 244 0.03 18.43 -0.67
CA TRP A 244 -1.31 17.94 -0.37
C TRP A 244 -2.16 17.87 -1.64
N LEU A 245 -3.09 16.91 -1.71
CA LEU A 245 -3.99 16.73 -2.86
C LEU A 245 -5.35 17.38 -2.61
N TYR A 246 -5.92 17.15 -1.42
CA TYR A 246 -7.25 17.64 -1.05
C TYR A 246 -7.24 18.36 0.29
N ARG A 247 -8.13 19.38 0.40
CA ARG A 247 -8.66 19.84 1.67
C ARG A 247 -10.10 19.36 1.76
N ILE A 248 -10.45 18.68 2.85
CA ILE A 248 -11.77 18.09 3.06
C ILE A 248 -12.41 18.59 4.34
N LEU A 249 -13.75 18.46 4.42
CA LEU A 249 -14.48 18.49 5.67
C LEU A 249 -14.75 17.05 6.10
N PRO A 250 -14.03 16.50 7.10
CA PRO A 250 -14.21 15.11 7.53
C PRO A 250 -15.62 14.85 8.05
N SER A 251 -16.22 13.71 7.69
CA SER A 251 -17.56 13.33 8.10
C SER A 251 -17.59 12.76 9.52
N ASN A 252 -16.59 11.94 9.88
CA ASN A 252 -16.50 11.31 11.21
C ASN A 252 -15.02 11.08 11.59
N PRO A 253 -14.26 12.15 11.85
CA PRO A 253 -12.82 12.03 12.08
C PRO A 253 -12.47 11.16 13.28
N ALA A 254 -13.28 11.16 14.34
CA ALA A 254 -13.02 10.35 15.53
C ALA A 254 -13.10 8.83 15.26
N SER A 255 -13.93 8.41 14.30
CA SER A 255 -14.01 7.01 13.87
C SER A 255 -12.82 6.66 12.96
N ASP A 256 -12.57 7.50 11.96
CA ASP A 256 -11.59 7.23 10.92
C ASP A 256 -10.16 7.23 11.46
N LEU A 257 -9.83 8.17 12.35
CA LEU A 257 -8.50 8.29 12.94
C LEU A 257 -8.08 7.08 13.80
N ARG A 258 -9.02 6.27 14.27
CA ARG A 258 -8.69 5.05 15.04
C ARG A 258 -7.94 4.00 14.23
N TRP A 259 -8.10 4.03 12.93
CA TRP A 259 -7.47 3.10 12.00
C TRP A 259 -6.12 3.58 11.46
N LEU A 260 -5.76 4.82 11.71
CA LEU A 260 -4.55 5.42 11.17
C LEU A 260 -3.40 5.35 12.18
N SER A 261 -2.20 5.09 11.69
CA SER A 261 -0.97 5.21 12.49
C SER A 261 -0.54 6.70 12.58
N GLN A 262 0.18 7.03 13.65
CA GLN A 262 0.89 8.30 13.83
C GLN A 262 2.38 8.10 13.64
#